data_9302b88a1829b7656f4bddda99528afa
#
_entry.id   9302b88a1829b7656f4bddda99528afa
#
_cell.length_a   1.000
_cell.length_b   1.000
_cell.length_c   1.000
_cell.angle_alpha   90.00
_cell.angle_beta   90.00
_cell.angle_gamma   90.00
#
_symmetry.space_group_name_H-M   'P 1'
#
loop_
_entity.id
_entity.type
_entity.pdbx_description
1 polymer ?
#
loop_
_entity_poly.entity_id
_entity_poly.type
_entity_poly.pdbx_seq_one_letter_code
_entity_poly.pdbx_strand_id
1 'polypeptide(L)'
;PDNSGIHTPGQSRDPDNSATPHVIRNPGNPDEMNPVQYLKGRGAQFNPKNRFLKNETVREHIEAIDDWIIPNTETQYLEENAKGIVNKVDSPDVGMWYSMNPYQGCEHGCTYCYARNVHEYWGYSAGLDFERKIIVKKNAPELLRKFLMNPKWECLPISLSGNTDCYQPAEKKFRITRQLLEVCLEFNQPVGIITKNAGILRDKELLTKMAQKNLVSVLLSITSFDEELRRVMEPRTTTGKQRLRTIRDLTDAGVRAGVMLGPMIPGLNEQEMQRIMKAASENGATFSAYTFIRLNGAIKLIFHDWLYKNFPDRADKVWHLIEASHDGKVNDSRFGVRMRGEGNIAELVAQQYARYTKKYGLNAERWELDCTLFRRPGEQMKLF
;
A
#
# COMPACT_ATOMS: atom_id res chain seq x y z
N PRO A 1 -3.80 -51.23 -59.65
CA PRO A 1 -5.19 -50.95 -59.22
C PRO A 1 -5.22 -50.43 -57.82
N ASP A 2 -5.82 -49.32 -57.72
CA ASP A 2 -6.25 -48.44 -56.68
C ASP A 2 -6.55 -49.06 -55.32
N ASN A 3 -6.15 -48.36 -54.27
CA ASN A 3 -7.16 -48.07 -53.23
C ASN A 3 -6.76 -46.80 -52.42
N SER A 4 -7.58 -45.79 -52.56
CA SER A 4 -7.65 -44.54 -51.85
C SER A 4 -8.13 -44.74 -50.41
N GLY A 5 -7.30 -44.40 -49.44
CA GLY A 5 -7.65 -44.37 -48.01
C GLY A 5 -7.83 -42.94 -47.53
N ILE A 6 -9.08 -42.61 -47.17
CA ILE A 6 -9.53 -41.33 -46.63
C ILE A 6 -8.98 -41.17 -45.20
N HIS A 7 -8.16 -40.15 -44.96
CA HIS A 7 -7.78 -39.72 -43.59
C HIS A 7 -8.83 -38.75 -43.05
N THR A 8 -9.48 -39.17 -41.95
CA THR A 8 -10.25 -38.28 -41.06
C THR A 8 -9.32 -37.54 -40.11
N PRO A 9 -9.49 -36.22 -39.85
CA PRO A 9 -8.65 -35.48 -38.89
C PRO A 9 -9.08 -35.79 -37.45
N GLY A 10 -8.07 -36.09 -36.64
CA GLY A 10 -8.22 -36.34 -35.21
C GLY A 10 -8.68 -35.13 -34.44
N GLN A 11 -9.64 -35.35 -33.57
CA GLN A 11 -10.11 -34.41 -32.57
C GLN A 11 -8.99 -34.17 -31.53
N SER A 12 -8.56 -32.92 -31.41
CA SER A 12 -7.74 -32.43 -30.30
C SER A 12 -8.56 -32.47 -29.01
N ARG A 13 -8.10 -33.20 -28.04
CA ARG A 13 -8.66 -33.20 -26.67
C ARG A 13 -8.22 -31.91 -25.98
N ASP A 14 -9.19 -31.10 -25.56
CA ASP A 14 -8.96 -30.02 -24.61
C ASP A 14 -8.50 -30.57 -23.27
N PRO A 15 -7.51 -29.93 -22.59
CA PRO A 15 -7.15 -30.33 -21.24
C PRO A 15 -8.25 -29.91 -20.27
N ASP A 16 -8.69 -30.88 -19.53
CA ASP A 16 -9.69 -30.88 -18.47
C ASP A 16 -9.48 -29.73 -17.48
N ASN A 17 -10.39 -28.75 -17.49
CA ASN A 17 -10.40 -27.60 -16.59
C ASN A 17 -11.34 -27.88 -15.41
N SER A 18 -11.09 -29.00 -14.70
CA SER A 18 -11.79 -29.33 -13.47
C SER A 18 -11.09 -28.76 -12.25
N ALA A 19 -11.14 -27.43 -12.09
CA ALA A 19 -10.83 -26.81 -10.81
C ALA A 19 -12.02 -27.06 -9.86
N THR A 20 -11.90 -28.06 -9.01
CA THR A 20 -12.82 -28.29 -7.88
C THR A 20 -12.87 -27.03 -7.01
N PRO A 21 -14.06 -26.52 -6.65
CA PRO A 21 -14.15 -25.37 -5.76
C PRO A 21 -13.67 -25.77 -4.36
N HIS A 22 -12.62 -25.09 -3.87
CA HIS A 22 -12.18 -25.27 -2.49
C HIS A 22 -13.26 -24.73 -1.54
N VAL A 23 -13.82 -25.63 -0.73
CA VAL A 23 -14.77 -25.29 0.33
C VAL A 23 -14.00 -24.63 1.48
N ILE A 24 -14.33 -23.39 1.79
CA ILE A 24 -13.68 -22.61 2.82
C ILE A 24 -14.62 -22.50 4.02
N ARG A 25 -14.17 -22.94 5.19
CA ARG A 25 -14.90 -22.79 6.46
C ARG A 25 -14.72 -21.37 7.00
N ASN A 26 -15.81 -20.73 7.41
CA ASN A 26 -15.80 -19.48 8.12
C ASN A 26 -15.43 -19.72 9.60
N PRO A 27 -14.38 -19.12 10.18
CA PRO A 27 -13.94 -19.39 11.55
C PRO A 27 -14.91 -18.92 12.64
N GLY A 28 -16.05 -18.32 12.27
CA GLY A 28 -17.07 -17.82 13.23
C GLY A 28 -18.36 -18.63 13.33
N ASN A 29 -18.60 -19.58 12.43
CA ASN A 29 -19.81 -20.44 12.51
C ASN A 29 -19.54 -21.81 11.85
N PRO A 30 -19.52 -22.92 12.61
CA PRO A 30 -19.19 -24.25 12.08
C PRO A 30 -20.24 -24.86 11.15
N ASP A 31 -21.45 -24.32 11.06
CA ASP A 31 -22.58 -24.94 10.36
C ASP A 31 -22.98 -24.31 9.02
N GLU A 32 -22.33 -23.21 8.58
CA GLU A 32 -22.61 -22.58 7.29
C GLU A 32 -21.64 -23.05 6.19
N MET A 33 -21.98 -24.13 5.51
CA MET A 33 -21.34 -24.52 4.25
C MET A 33 -21.94 -23.77 3.07
N ASN A 34 -21.53 -22.51 2.87
CA ASN A 34 -21.71 -21.83 1.59
C ASN A 34 -20.35 -21.82 0.86
N PRO A 35 -20.27 -22.23 -0.41
CA PRO A 35 -19.04 -22.12 -1.19
C PRO A 35 -18.75 -20.63 -1.43
N VAL A 36 -18.00 -20.00 -0.51
CA VAL A 36 -17.60 -18.60 -0.66
C VAL A 36 -16.64 -18.52 -1.83
N GLN A 37 -17.13 -18.02 -2.95
CA GLN A 37 -16.34 -17.79 -4.14
C GLN A 37 -15.17 -16.82 -3.82
N TYR A 38 -13.93 -17.27 -4.04
CA TYR A 38 -12.75 -16.43 -3.85
C TYR A 38 -12.85 -15.15 -4.71
N LEU A 39 -12.82 -13.98 -4.09
CA LEU A 39 -12.95 -12.68 -4.75
C LEU A 39 -11.63 -12.30 -5.43
N LYS A 40 -11.47 -12.70 -6.68
CA LYS A 40 -10.28 -12.41 -7.47
C LYS A 40 -10.01 -10.90 -7.57
N GLY A 41 -8.76 -10.51 -7.34
CA GLY A 41 -8.34 -9.10 -7.40
C GLY A 41 -8.66 -8.30 -6.13
N ARG A 42 -9.04 -8.97 -5.03
CA ARG A 42 -9.20 -8.37 -3.69
C ARG A 42 -8.26 -9.06 -2.71
N GLY A 43 -7.69 -8.29 -1.80
CA GLY A 43 -6.82 -8.83 -0.74
C GLY A 43 -7.64 -9.41 0.40
N ALA A 44 -8.62 -8.67 0.90
CA ALA A 44 -9.59 -9.18 1.86
C ALA A 44 -10.67 -10.00 1.15
N GLN A 45 -11.13 -11.08 1.80
CA GLN A 45 -12.19 -11.94 1.28
C GLN A 45 -13.50 -11.75 2.04
N PHE A 46 -13.49 -10.99 3.13
CA PHE A 46 -14.64 -10.71 3.99
C PHE A 46 -14.52 -9.35 4.66
N ASN A 47 -15.58 -8.95 5.34
CA ASN A 47 -15.64 -7.76 6.17
C ASN A 47 -15.61 -8.16 7.66
N PRO A 48 -14.49 -8.01 8.39
CA PRO A 48 -14.50 -8.15 9.84
C PRO A 48 -15.41 -7.08 10.47
N LYS A 49 -15.97 -7.40 11.65
CA LYS A 49 -16.84 -6.48 12.40
C LYS A 49 -16.11 -5.17 12.71
N ASN A 50 -16.79 -4.05 12.46
CA ASN A 50 -16.28 -2.73 12.84
C ASN A 50 -16.39 -2.57 14.37
N ARG A 51 -15.25 -2.31 15.04
CA ARG A 51 -15.16 -2.23 16.50
C ARG A 51 -15.88 -1.03 17.12
N PHE A 52 -16.23 -0.03 16.33
CA PHE A 52 -16.93 1.19 16.80
C PHE A 52 -18.45 1.12 16.64
N LEU A 53 -18.96 0.17 15.85
CA LEU A 53 -20.40 0.01 15.66
C LEU A 53 -20.98 -0.91 16.74
N LYS A 54 -21.97 -0.41 17.48
CA LYS A 54 -22.71 -1.19 18.49
C LYS A 54 -23.65 -2.20 17.86
N ASN A 55 -24.22 -1.85 16.70
CA ASN A 55 -25.17 -2.68 15.96
C ASN A 55 -24.51 -3.22 14.70
N GLU A 56 -24.79 -4.46 14.38
CA GLU A 56 -24.38 -5.13 13.16
C GLU A 56 -25.57 -5.27 12.24
N THR A 57 -25.43 -4.86 10.97
CA THR A 57 -26.44 -5.15 9.96
C THR A 57 -26.10 -6.50 9.35
N VAL A 58 -26.77 -7.53 9.78
CA VAL A 58 -26.70 -8.87 9.16
C VAL A 58 -27.69 -8.87 8.00
N ARG A 59 -27.21 -9.25 6.81
CA ARG A 59 -28.09 -9.55 5.68
C ARG A 59 -28.24 -11.05 5.65
N GLU A 60 -29.40 -11.50 6.05
CA GLU A 60 -29.80 -12.91 5.91
C GLU A 60 -30.50 -13.08 4.55
N HIS A 61 -30.15 -14.13 3.84
CA HIS A 61 -30.85 -14.56 2.65
C HIS A 61 -31.99 -15.47 3.08
N ILE A 62 -33.22 -15.09 2.78
CA ILE A 62 -34.39 -15.92 3.03
C ILE A 62 -34.70 -16.69 1.74
N GLU A 63 -34.49 -17.98 1.75
CA GLU A 63 -34.75 -18.87 0.63
C GLU A 63 -36.20 -18.74 0.14
N ALA A 64 -36.39 -18.59 -1.15
CA ALA A 64 -37.68 -18.37 -1.83
C ALA A 64 -38.31 -16.95 -1.65
N ILE A 65 -37.70 -16.05 -0.93
CA ILE A 65 -38.17 -14.64 -0.79
C ILE A 65 -37.16 -13.67 -1.41
N ASP A 66 -35.87 -13.89 -1.20
CA ASP A 66 -34.81 -13.02 -1.70
C ASP A 66 -34.15 -13.56 -2.96
N ASP A 67 -33.92 -12.70 -3.93
CA ASP A 67 -33.05 -13.02 -5.07
C ASP A 67 -31.61 -13.19 -4.57
N TRP A 68 -30.85 -14.09 -5.21
CA TRP A 68 -29.44 -14.28 -4.90
C TRP A 68 -28.69 -12.97 -5.04
N ILE A 69 -28.26 -12.42 -3.91
CA ILE A 69 -27.45 -11.18 -3.91
C ILE A 69 -26.05 -11.56 -4.33
N ILE A 70 -25.75 -11.38 -5.62
CA ILE A 70 -24.36 -11.39 -6.10
C ILE A 70 -23.65 -10.21 -5.41
N PRO A 71 -22.59 -10.45 -4.62
CA PRO A 71 -21.89 -9.35 -3.98
C PRO A 71 -21.41 -8.39 -5.06
N ASN A 72 -21.90 -7.15 -5.05
CA ASN A 72 -21.39 -6.12 -5.95
C ASN A 72 -19.88 -5.95 -5.70
N THR A 73 -19.06 -6.35 -6.67
CA THR A 73 -17.59 -6.31 -6.59
C THR A 73 -17.01 -4.96 -7.01
N GLU A 74 -17.84 -4.01 -7.45
CA GLU A 74 -17.42 -2.70 -7.93
C GLU A 74 -16.90 -1.79 -6.80
N THR A 75 -15.97 -0.92 -7.16
CA THR A 75 -15.49 0.14 -6.27
C THR A 75 -16.47 1.30 -6.29
N GLN A 76 -16.87 1.76 -5.11
CA GLN A 76 -17.70 2.94 -4.89
C GLN A 76 -16.81 4.12 -4.47
N TYR A 77 -16.99 5.27 -5.09
CA TYR A 77 -16.30 6.50 -4.74
C TYR A 77 -17.27 7.42 -4.01
N LEU A 78 -16.98 7.70 -2.74
CA LEU A 78 -17.78 8.53 -1.85
C LEU A 78 -17.09 9.88 -1.73
N GLU A 79 -17.73 10.91 -2.28
CA GLU A 79 -17.18 12.26 -2.24
C GLU A 79 -17.44 12.90 -0.89
N GLU A 80 -16.40 13.51 -0.32
CA GLU A 80 -16.47 14.17 0.97
C GLU A 80 -15.81 15.53 0.92
N ASN A 81 -16.43 16.48 1.63
CA ASN A 81 -15.84 17.76 1.98
C ASN A 81 -15.14 17.62 3.34
N ALA A 82 -13.86 17.28 3.31
CA ALA A 82 -13.05 17.13 4.51
C ALA A 82 -12.90 18.46 5.26
N LYS A 83 -12.71 18.39 6.58
CA LYS A 83 -12.46 19.59 7.42
C LYS A 83 -10.98 20.00 7.45
N GLY A 84 -10.07 19.09 7.14
CA GLY A 84 -8.64 19.30 7.10
C GLY A 84 -7.97 18.23 6.26
N ILE A 85 -6.76 18.51 5.76
CA ILE A 85 -5.99 17.58 4.93
C ILE A 85 -4.64 17.23 5.54
N VAL A 86 -3.99 18.18 6.20
CA VAL A 86 -2.69 17.98 6.85
C VAL A 86 -2.90 17.57 8.31
N ASN A 87 -2.29 16.46 8.70
CA ASN A 87 -2.36 15.93 10.05
C ASN A 87 -0.95 15.84 10.65
N LYS A 88 -0.82 16.22 11.92
CA LYS A 88 0.40 15.98 12.68
C LYS A 88 0.57 14.48 12.93
N VAL A 89 1.79 14.00 12.87
CA VAL A 89 2.14 12.59 13.09
C VAL A 89 2.87 12.48 14.43
N ASP A 90 2.16 12.01 15.45
CA ASP A 90 2.71 11.82 16.79
C ASP A 90 3.34 10.42 16.93
N SER A 91 4.26 10.09 16.03
CA SER A 91 4.94 8.79 16.03
C SER A 91 6.44 8.98 15.77
N PRO A 92 7.30 8.70 16.76
CA PRO A 92 8.75 8.83 16.59
C PRO A 92 9.35 7.80 15.62
N ASP A 93 8.59 6.73 15.28
CA ASP A 93 9.11 5.61 14.48
C ASP A 93 9.12 5.87 12.98
N VAL A 94 8.36 6.85 12.50
CA VAL A 94 8.09 6.97 11.05
C VAL A 94 8.86 8.08 10.36
N GLY A 95 9.66 8.86 11.11
CA GLY A 95 10.54 9.89 10.55
C GLY A 95 9.81 11.01 9.78
N MET A 96 8.52 11.23 10.04
CA MET A 96 7.71 12.27 9.46
C MET A 96 6.92 13.03 10.53
N TRP A 97 6.79 14.36 10.37
CA TRP A 97 6.07 15.22 11.32
C TRP A 97 4.63 15.47 10.91
N TYR A 98 4.38 15.53 9.61
CA TYR A 98 3.07 15.81 9.04
C TYR A 98 2.78 14.87 7.89
N SER A 99 1.51 14.54 7.72
CA SER A 99 1.03 13.73 6.61
C SER A 99 -0.24 14.29 5.98
N MET A 100 -0.43 14.03 4.69
CA MET A 100 -1.68 14.31 3.98
C MET A 100 -2.07 13.11 3.12
N ASN A 101 -3.38 12.87 3.04
CA ASN A 101 -3.95 11.74 2.29
C ASN A 101 -5.23 12.19 1.57
N PRO A 102 -5.21 12.28 0.23
CA PRO A 102 -6.38 12.73 -0.54
C PRO A 102 -7.53 11.74 -0.55
N TYR A 103 -7.24 10.48 -0.22
CA TYR A 103 -8.20 9.38 -0.18
C TYR A 103 -8.21 8.70 1.17
N GLN A 104 -9.36 8.12 1.55
CA GLN A 104 -9.49 7.16 2.63
C GLN A 104 -10.11 5.88 2.06
N GLY A 105 -9.58 4.70 2.47
CA GLY A 105 -9.72 3.46 1.72
C GLY A 105 -8.68 3.38 0.61
N CYS A 106 -8.36 2.17 0.13
CA CYS A 106 -7.34 1.99 -0.90
C CYS A 106 -7.62 0.76 -1.76
N GLU A 107 -7.79 0.99 -3.06
CA GLU A 107 -8.07 -0.06 -4.03
C GLU A 107 -6.91 -1.04 -4.25
N HIS A 108 -5.69 -0.72 -3.81
CA HIS A 108 -4.55 -1.63 -3.94
C HIS A 108 -4.77 -2.97 -3.23
N GLY A 109 -5.60 -2.98 -2.17
CA GLY A 109 -6.07 -4.20 -1.52
C GLY A 109 -4.99 -4.98 -0.78
N CYS A 110 -3.85 -4.37 -0.41
CA CYS A 110 -2.80 -5.07 0.32
C CYS A 110 -3.34 -5.71 1.61
N THR A 111 -3.09 -7.01 1.80
CA THR A 111 -3.67 -7.81 2.90
C THR A 111 -3.14 -7.42 4.28
N TYR A 112 -1.93 -6.91 4.35
CA TYR A 112 -1.20 -6.50 5.55
C TYR A 112 -1.34 -5.01 5.88
N CYS A 113 -2.13 -4.22 5.13
CA CYS A 113 -2.09 -2.77 5.19
C CYS A 113 -2.63 -2.22 6.53
N TYR A 114 -1.77 -1.52 7.28
CA TYR A 114 -2.14 -0.91 8.56
C TYR A 114 -3.25 0.16 8.45
N ALA A 115 -3.40 0.79 7.29
CA ALA A 115 -4.41 1.79 7.04
C ALA A 115 -5.85 1.26 7.06
N ARG A 116 -6.04 -0.08 6.96
CA ARG A 116 -7.36 -0.72 7.01
C ARG A 116 -8.13 -0.38 8.27
N ASN A 117 -7.46 -0.38 9.42
CA ASN A 117 -8.10 -0.07 10.72
C ASN A 117 -8.63 1.37 10.80
N VAL A 118 -8.09 2.31 10.04
CA VAL A 118 -8.55 3.70 10.02
C VAL A 118 -9.91 3.83 9.33
N HIS A 119 -10.26 2.87 8.47
CA HIS A 119 -11.54 2.86 7.75
C HIS A 119 -12.73 2.66 8.68
N GLU A 120 -12.50 2.01 9.82
CA GLU A 120 -13.52 1.79 10.84
C GLU A 120 -14.07 3.08 11.47
N TYR A 121 -13.26 4.17 11.53
CA TYR A 121 -13.71 5.48 11.99
C TYR A 121 -14.76 6.12 11.05
N TRP A 122 -14.86 5.64 9.82
CA TRP A 122 -15.84 6.08 8.83
C TRP A 122 -17.11 5.21 8.83
N GLY A 123 -17.23 4.29 9.77
CA GLY A 123 -18.36 3.38 9.88
C GLY A 123 -18.29 2.18 8.92
N TYR A 124 -17.16 1.99 8.23
CA TYR A 124 -16.95 0.88 7.29
C TYR A 124 -16.05 -0.20 7.88
N SER A 125 -16.09 -1.41 7.30
CA SER A 125 -15.20 -2.48 7.71
C SER A 125 -13.77 -2.27 7.20
N ALA A 126 -12.79 -2.76 7.96
CA ALA A 126 -11.39 -2.84 7.55
C ALA A 126 -11.11 -3.86 6.44
N GLY A 127 -12.08 -4.72 6.10
CA GLY A 127 -11.98 -5.77 5.10
C GLY A 127 -12.20 -5.28 3.66
N LEU A 128 -13.19 -5.86 3.00
CA LEU A 128 -13.58 -5.52 1.63
C LEU A 128 -14.02 -4.06 1.48
N ASP A 129 -14.66 -3.50 2.50
CA ASP A 129 -15.09 -2.09 2.45
C ASP A 129 -13.92 -1.14 2.27
N PHE A 130 -12.77 -1.41 2.90
CA PHE A 130 -11.55 -0.63 2.73
C PHE A 130 -11.06 -0.58 1.27
N GLU A 131 -11.30 -1.65 0.51
CA GLU A 131 -10.87 -1.76 -0.89
C GLU A 131 -11.91 -1.27 -1.88
N ARG A 132 -13.17 -1.11 -1.45
CA ARG A 132 -14.32 -0.87 -2.33
C ARG A 132 -15.02 0.45 -2.08
N LYS A 133 -14.99 0.96 -0.86
CA LYS A 133 -15.60 2.24 -0.48
C LYS A 133 -14.51 3.28 -0.30
N ILE A 134 -14.17 3.96 -1.39
CA ILE A 134 -13.09 4.96 -1.39
C ILE A 134 -13.66 6.34 -1.16
N ILE A 135 -13.30 6.93 -0.03
CA ILE A 135 -13.68 8.31 0.30
C ILE A 135 -12.71 9.25 -0.40
N VAL A 136 -13.25 10.17 -1.18
CA VAL A 136 -12.53 11.10 -2.04
C VAL A 136 -12.68 12.51 -1.48
N LYS A 137 -11.59 13.11 -1.02
CA LYS A 137 -11.56 14.45 -0.43
C LYS A 137 -11.37 15.51 -1.52
N LYS A 138 -12.43 15.85 -2.24
CA LYS A 138 -12.36 16.76 -3.40
C LYS A 138 -11.81 18.14 -3.09
N ASN A 139 -12.09 18.65 -1.90
CA ASN A 139 -11.63 19.96 -1.44
C ASN A 139 -10.20 19.95 -0.85
N ALA A 140 -9.46 18.84 -0.97
CA ALA A 140 -8.13 18.71 -0.41
C ALA A 140 -7.13 19.77 -0.89
N PRO A 141 -7.08 20.16 -2.18
CA PRO A 141 -6.17 21.20 -2.65
C PRO A 141 -6.45 22.58 -2.02
N GLU A 142 -7.71 22.94 -1.88
CA GLU A 142 -8.14 24.19 -1.23
C GLU A 142 -7.77 24.20 0.27
N LEU A 143 -7.99 23.07 0.95
CA LEU A 143 -7.63 22.91 2.35
C LEU A 143 -6.11 22.98 2.56
N LEU A 144 -5.31 22.42 1.65
CA LEU A 144 -3.86 22.52 1.71
C LEU A 144 -3.43 23.98 1.53
N ARG A 145 -3.97 24.68 0.53
CA ARG A 145 -3.71 26.11 0.31
C ARG A 145 -4.01 26.95 1.56
N LYS A 146 -5.21 26.75 2.14
CA LYS A 146 -5.61 27.41 3.40
C LYS A 146 -4.66 27.09 4.55
N PHE A 147 -4.21 25.84 4.67
CA PHE A 147 -3.27 25.42 5.69
C PHE A 147 -1.91 26.12 5.54
N LEU A 148 -1.36 26.14 4.32
CA LEU A 148 -0.05 26.74 4.03
C LEU A 148 -0.06 28.28 4.13
N MET A 149 -1.21 28.93 3.89
CA MET A 149 -1.40 30.38 4.11
C MET A 149 -1.45 30.77 5.59
N ASN A 150 -1.59 29.81 6.52
CA ASN A 150 -1.59 30.12 7.94
C ASN A 150 -0.23 30.69 8.37
N PRO A 151 -0.15 31.92 8.94
CA PRO A 151 1.13 32.52 9.35
C PRO A 151 1.83 31.75 10.48
N LYS A 152 1.11 30.90 11.22
CA LYS A 152 1.69 30.01 12.25
C LYS A 152 2.32 28.74 11.68
N TRP A 153 2.17 28.48 10.39
CA TRP A 153 2.83 27.34 9.76
C TRP A 153 4.31 27.62 9.57
N GLU A 154 5.11 26.85 10.26
CA GLU A 154 6.57 26.77 10.07
C GLU A 154 6.84 25.60 9.12
N CYS A 155 7.56 25.86 8.04
CA CYS A 155 7.75 24.88 6.99
C CYS A 155 8.48 23.63 7.50
N LEU A 156 7.79 22.49 7.40
CA LEU A 156 8.35 21.16 7.59
C LEU A 156 7.88 20.27 6.42
N PRO A 157 8.66 19.25 6.03
CA PRO A 157 8.22 18.33 5.00
C PRO A 157 6.90 17.65 5.36
N ILE A 158 5.97 17.56 4.40
CA ILE A 158 4.70 16.85 4.54
C ILE A 158 4.79 15.53 3.79
N SER A 159 4.47 14.40 4.45
CA SER A 159 4.40 13.10 3.80
C SER A 159 3.08 12.92 3.07
N LEU A 160 3.14 12.64 1.78
CA LEU A 160 2.00 12.24 0.96
C LEU A 160 1.93 10.71 0.94
N SER A 161 0.79 10.13 1.24
CA SER A 161 0.57 8.69 1.49
C SER A 161 1.07 8.17 2.85
N GLY A 162 0.99 8.96 3.88
CA GLY A 162 1.24 8.48 5.24
C GLY A 162 0.20 7.44 5.72
N ASN A 163 -0.92 7.28 5.03
CA ASN A 163 -1.99 6.33 5.31
C ASN A 163 -2.34 5.50 4.07
N THR A 164 -3.16 6.02 3.16
CA THR A 164 -3.55 5.34 1.92
C THR A 164 -2.68 5.80 0.76
N ASP A 165 -2.52 4.95 -0.27
CA ASP A 165 -1.69 5.29 -1.42
C ASP A 165 -2.31 6.41 -2.25
N CYS A 166 -1.58 7.50 -2.46
CA CYS A 166 -2.03 8.66 -3.20
C CYS A 166 -2.13 8.40 -4.71
N TYR A 167 -1.46 7.38 -5.23
CA TYR A 167 -1.56 6.95 -6.63
C TYR A 167 -2.37 5.66 -6.82
N GLN A 168 -3.23 5.31 -5.86
CA GLN A 168 -4.20 4.22 -6.04
C GLN A 168 -5.07 4.44 -7.30
N PRO A 169 -5.78 3.41 -7.84
CA PRO A 169 -6.55 3.54 -9.08
C PRO A 169 -7.51 4.74 -9.14
N ALA A 170 -8.11 5.15 -8.01
CA ALA A 170 -8.95 6.35 -7.91
C ALA A 170 -8.28 7.62 -8.46
N GLU A 171 -6.96 7.74 -8.29
CA GLU A 171 -6.20 8.91 -8.71
C GLU A 171 -6.19 9.09 -10.24
N LYS A 172 -6.39 8.03 -11.03
CA LYS A 172 -6.57 8.14 -12.49
C LYS A 172 -7.79 8.99 -12.85
N LYS A 173 -8.85 8.89 -12.04
CA LYS A 173 -10.13 9.59 -12.26
C LYS A 173 -10.12 10.98 -11.64
N PHE A 174 -9.72 11.11 -10.38
CA PHE A 174 -9.94 12.33 -9.60
C PHE A 174 -8.77 13.32 -9.65
N ARG A 175 -7.54 12.85 -9.87
CA ARG A 175 -6.32 13.67 -10.01
C ARG A 175 -6.07 14.64 -8.85
N ILE A 176 -6.46 14.27 -7.63
CA ILE A 176 -6.31 15.15 -6.46
C ILE A 176 -4.85 15.22 -5.99
N THR A 177 -4.11 14.10 -6.10
CA THR A 177 -2.67 14.09 -5.81
C THR A 177 -1.91 15.09 -6.66
N ARG A 178 -2.20 15.15 -7.97
CA ARG A 178 -1.61 16.14 -8.87
C ARG A 178 -1.88 17.57 -8.40
N GLN A 179 -3.13 17.88 -8.09
CA GLN A 179 -3.52 19.21 -7.60
C GLN A 179 -2.85 19.57 -6.28
N LEU A 180 -2.66 18.61 -5.36
CA LEU A 180 -1.91 18.83 -4.12
C LEU A 180 -0.43 19.16 -4.43
N LEU A 181 0.19 18.47 -5.37
CA LEU A 181 1.57 18.73 -5.79
C LEU A 181 1.71 20.10 -6.46
N GLU A 182 0.73 20.54 -7.25
CA GLU A 182 0.66 21.88 -7.84
C GLU A 182 0.64 22.97 -6.76
N VAL A 183 -0.17 22.77 -5.71
CA VAL A 183 -0.17 23.67 -4.53
C VAL A 183 1.18 23.63 -3.81
N CYS A 184 1.77 22.44 -3.60
CA CYS A 184 3.09 22.34 -2.98
C CYS A 184 4.16 23.08 -3.78
N LEU A 185 4.16 22.98 -5.11
CA LEU A 185 5.12 23.72 -5.97
C LEU A 185 4.91 25.22 -5.89
N GLU A 186 3.66 25.70 -5.87
CA GLU A 186 3.32 27.12 -5.76
C GLU A 186 3.89 27.74 -4.47
N PHE A 187 3.79 27.03 -3.35
CA PHE A 187 4.29 27.48 -2.05
C PHE A 187 5.77 27.12 -1.81
N ASN A 188 6.41 26.38 -2.69
CA ASN A 188 7.67 25.67 -2.45
C ASN A 188 7.62 24.82 -1.17
N GLN A 189 6.50 24.14 -0.93
CA GLN A 189 6.32 23.23 0.20
C GLN A 189 6.97 21.89 -0.08
N PRO A 190 7.95 21.44 0.73
CA PRO A 190 8.59 20.13 0.54
C PRO A 190 7.65 18.96 0.85
N VAL A 191 7.74 17.88 0.05
CA VAL A 191 6.94 16.66 0.23
C VAL A 191 7.76 15.40 0.04
N GLY A 192 7.50 14.40 0.91
CA GLY A 192 7.93 13.02 0.71
C GLY A 192 6.75 12.18 0.20
N ILE A 193 6.94 11.38 -0.84
CA ILE A 193 5.90 10.55 -1.44
C ILE A 193 6.25 9.08 -1.26
N ILE A 194 5.28 8.26 -0.81
CA ILE A 194 5.43 6.80 -0.76
C ILE A 194 4.31 6.18 -1.59
N THR A 195 4.66 5.32 -2.56
CA THR A 195 3.65 4.67 -3.39
C THR A 195 4.07 3.28 -3.87
N LYS A 196 3.08 2.45 -4.21
CA LYS A 196 3.22 1.15 -4.88
C LYS A 196 2.82 1.21 -6.37
N ASN A 197 2.61 2.42 -6.90
CA ASN A 197 2.02 2.59 -8.23
C ASN A 197 2.91 3.40 -9.16
N ALA A 198 3.19 2.84 -10.35
CA ALA A 198 3.90 3.54 -11.42
C ALA A 198 3.10 4.73 -12.01
N GLY A 199 1.84 4.90 -11.61
CA GLY A 199 1.00 6.05 -11.97
C GLY A 199 1.59 7.40 -11.58
N ILE A 200 2.56 7.43 -10.66
CA ILE A 200 3.33 8.65 -10.31
C ILE A 200 4.05 9.26 -11.51
N LEU A 201 4.42 8.48 -12.52
CA LEU A 201 5.06 8.96 -13.75
C LEU A 201 4.17 9.90 -14.57
N ARG A 202 2.86 9.86 -14.38
CA ARG A 202 1.93 10.85 -14.98
C ARG A 202 2.29 12.29 -14.60
N ASP A 203 2.82 12.48 -13.39
CA ASP A 203 3.13 13.79 -12.84
C ASP A 203 4.65 14.08 -12.84
N LYS A 204 5.42 13.34 -13.67
CA LYS A 204 6.90 13.43 -13.73
C LYS A 204 7.39 14.85 -13.99
N GLU A 205 6.74 15.59 -14.88
CA GLU A 205 7.13 16.99 -15.20
C GLU A 205 7.00 17.93 -13.98
N LEU A 206 5.98 17.70 -13.14
CA LEU A 206 5.77 18.46 -11.92
C LEU A 206 6.81 18.09 -10.85
N LEU A 207 7.06 16.79 -10.68
CA LEU A 207 8.06 16.27 -9.77
C LEU A 207 9.47 16.74 -10.15
N THR A 208 9.79 16.81 -11.45
CA THR A 208 11.06 17.35 -11.95
C THR A 208 11.24 18.81 -11.55
N LYS A 209 10.21 19.66 -11.71
CA LYS A 209 10.25 21.09 -11.27
C LYS A 209 10.45 21.19 -9.75
N MET A 210 9.83 20.32 -8.98
CA MET A 210 10.02 20.27 -7.51
C MET A 210 11.44 19.80 -7.15
N ALA A 211 11.96 18.80 -7.85
CA ALA A 211 13.30 18.26 -7.61
C ALA A 211 14.42 19.27 -7.88
N GLN A 212 14.28 20.14 -8.90
CA GLN A 212 15.21 21.23 -9.17
C GLN A 212 15.38 22.19 -7.99
N LYS A 213 14.39 22.23 -7.09
CA LYS A 213 14.38 23.04 -5.87
C LYS A 213 14.56 22.21 -4.59
N ASN A 214 14.91 20.94 -4.72
CA ASN A 214 15.04 20.00 -3.61
C ASN A 214 13.77 19.89 -2.72
N LEU A 215 12.58 19.94 -3.36
CA LEU A 215 11.27 19.94 -2.68
C LEU A 215 10.58 18.57 -2.68
N VAL A 216 11.15 17.54 -3.31
CA VAL A 216 10.49 16.25 -3.41
C VAL A 216 11.45 15.08 -3.28
N SER A 217 11.01 14.05 -2.57
CA SER A 217 11.61 12.71 -2.59
C SER A 217 10.54 11.66 -2.75
N VAL A 218 10.87 10.55 -3.40
CA VAL A 218 9.93 9.48 -3.70
C VAL A 218 10.46 8.14 -3.21
N LEU A 219 9.65 7.40 -2.45
CA LEU A 219 9.88 6.00 -2.08
C LEU A 219 8.92 5.10 -2.85
N LEU A 220 9.45 4.23 -3.70
CA LEU A 220 8.68 3.16 -4.33
C LEU A 220 8.72 1.93 -3.42
N SER A 221 7.55 1.51 -2.92
CA SER A 221 7.50 0.29 -2.12
C SER A 221 7.59 -0.94 -3.03
N ILE A 222 8.58 -1.80 -2.80
CA ILE A 222 8.74 -3.09 -3.49
C ILE A 222 8.83 -4.17 -2.41
N THR A 223 7.79 -4.99 -2.35
CA THR A 223 7.64 -6.03 -1.33
C THR A 223 8.20 -7.35 -1.80
N SER A 224 8.07 -7.65 -3.09
CA SER A 224 8.54 -8.88 -3.73
C SER A 224 8.68 -8.69 -5.24
N PHE A 225 9.55 -9.49 -5.87
CA PHE A 225 9.61 -9.72 -7.32
C PHE A 225 8.90 -11.00 -7.74
N ASP A 226 8.44 -11.80 -6.79
CA ASP A 226 7.55 -12.92 -7.06
C ASP A 226 6.15 -12.38 -7.40
N GLU A 227 5.77 -12.50 -8.67
CA GLU A 227 4.49 -12.00 -9.16
C GLU A 227 3.30 -12.85 -8.69
N GLU A 228 3.50 -14.12 -8.35
CA GLU A 228 2.45 -14.97 -7.78
C GLU A 228 2.13 -14.48 -6.35
N LEU A 229 3.16 -14.31 -5.53
CA LEU A 229 3.01 -13.72 -4.19
C LEU A 229 2.41 -12.31 -4.27
N ARG A 230 2.95 -11.42 -5.13
CA ARG A 230 2.43 -10.05 -5.28
C ARG A 230 0.95 -10.06 -5.66
N ARG A 231 0.55 -10.90 -6.62
CA ARG A 231 -0.83 -10.92 -7.15
C ARG A 231 -1.87 -11.23 -6.09
N VAL A 232 -1.55 -12.09 -5.12
CA VAL A 232 -2.45 -12.44 -4.02
C VAL A 232 -2.31 -11.51 -2.82
N MET A 233 -1.11 -10.97 -2.56
CA MET A 233 -0.82 -10.13 -1.39
C MET A 233 -1.11 -8.64 -1.63
N GLU A 234 -0.86 -8.14 -2.87
CA GLU A 234 -1.01 -6.75 -3.31
C GLU A 234 -1.74 -6.68 -4.68
N PRO A 235 -2.98 -7.14 -4.78
CA PRO A 235 -3.61 -7.54 -6.07
C PRO A 235 -3.70 -6.44 -7.12
N ARG A 236 -3.87 -5.17 -6.72
CA ARG A 236 -4.07 -4.04 -7.64
C ARG A 236 -2.91 -3.05 -7.66
N THR A 237 -1.74 -3.47 -7.25
CA THR A 237 -0.50 -2.67 -7.35
C THR A 237 0.23 -2.95 -8.65
N THR A 238 1.14 -2.07 -9.06
CA THR A 238 2.01 -2.35 -10.20
C THR A 238 3.05 -3.43 -9.88
N THR A 239 3.57 -4.11 -10.89
CA THR A 239 4.58 -5.17 -10.71
C THR A 239 5.88 -4.63 -10.11
N GLY A 240 6.64 -5.49 -9.42
CA GLY A 240 7.94 -5.10 -8.87
C GLY A 240 8.90 -4.59 -9.95
N LYS A 241 8.91 -5.21 -11.13
CA LYS A 241 9.72 -4.76 -12.28
C LYS A 241 9.30 -3.37 -12.76
N GLN A 242 8.00 -3.07 -12.80
CA GLN A 242 7.53 -1.76 -13.22
C GLN A 242 7.86 -0.68 -12.19
N ARG A 243 7.82 -1.01 -10.89
CA ARG A 243 8.25 -0.08 -9.83
C ARG A 243 9.76 0.23 -9.93
N LEU A 244 10.61 -0.75 -10.30
CA LEU A 244 12.03 -0.49 -10.58
C LEU A 244 12.23 0.46 -11.76
N ARG A 245 11.51 0.23 -12.88
CA ARG A 245 11.54 1.17 -14.02
C ARG A 245 11.08 2.57 -13.60
N THR A 246 10.07 2.65 -12.74
CA THR A 246 9.61 3.92 -12.20
C THR A 246 10.70 4.63 -11.39
N ILE A 247 11.49 3.92 -10.60
CA ILE A 247 12.65 4.50 -9.90
C ILE A 247 13.62 5.09 -10.93
N ARG A 248 14.00 4.34 -11.96
CA ARG A 248 14.88 4.80 -13.04
C ARG A 248 14.32 6.06 -13.72
N ASP A 249 13.07 6.01 -14.19
CA ASP A 249 12.45 7.12 -14.93
C ASP A 249 12.35 8.41 -14.08
N LEU A 250 12.25 8.29 -12.75
CA LEU A 250 12.28 9.42 -11.83
C LEU A 250 13.71 9.94 -11.61
N THR A 251 14.67 9.04 -11.40
CA THR A 251 16.08 9.44 -11.18
C THR A 251 16.70 10.03 -12.43
N ASP A 252 16.40 9.51 -13.62
CA ASP A 252 16.81 10.09 -14.90
C ASP A 252 16.22 11.50 -15.12
N ALA A 253 15.09 11.80 -14.50
CA ALA A 253 14.47 13.13 -14.49
C ALA A 253 14.97 14.04 -13.34
N GLY A 254 15.99 13.62 -12.58
CA GLY A 254 16.57 14.36 -11.47
C GLY A 254 15.76 14.29 -10.17
N VAL A 255 14.71 13.47 -10.11
CA VAL A 255 13.92 13.27 -8.89
C VAL A 255 14.61 12.26 -7.98
N ARG A 256 14.91 12.64 -6.74
CA ARG A 256 15.48 11.73 -5.76
C ARG A 256 14.50 10.61 -5.43
N ALA A 257 14.83 9.40 -5.83
CA ALA A 257 14.02 8.21 -5.61
C ALA A 257 14.76 7.14 -4.79
N GLY A 258 13.99 6.37 -4.04
CA GLY A 258 14.48 5.27 -3.22
C GLY A 258 13.51 4.09 -3.19
N VAL A 259 13.88 3.05 -2.46
CA VAL A 259 13.08 1.83 -2.30
C VAL A 259 12.66 1.61 -0.85
N MET A 260 11.36 1.33 -0.65
CA MET A 260 10.79 0.89 0.61
C MET A 260 10.54 -0.62 0.57
N LEU A 261 11.26 -1.37 1.40
CA LEU A 261 11.00 -2.79 1.62
C LEU A 261 9.95 -2.92 2.75
N GLY A 262 8.71 -2.83 2.40
CA GLY A 262 7.65 -2.73 3.41
C GLY A 262 6.33 -3.38 3.03
N PRO A 263 5.93 -4.40 3.86
CA PRO A 263 6.67 -4.98 4.98
C PRO A 263 7.60 -6.13 4.60
N MET A 264 8.63 -6.38 5.41
CA MET A 264 9.35 -7.65 5.45
C MET A 264 8.54 -8.65 6.25
N ILE A 265 8.24 -9.80 5.65
CA ILE A 265 7.40 -10.86 6.20
C ILE A 265 8.25 -12.13 6.29
N PRO A 266 8.64 -12.56 7.51
CA PRO A 266 9.50 -13.73 7.67
C PRO A 266 8.82 -15.00 7.13
N GLY A 267 9.58 -15.79 6.38
CA GLY A 267 9.10 -16.99 5.70
C GLY A 267 8.35 -16.74 4.37
N LEU A 268 8.20 -15.46 3.94
CA LEU A 268 7.57 -15.12 2.66
C LEU A 268 8.46 -14.31 1.71
N ASN A 269 9.04 -13.19 2.15
CA ASN A 269 9.75 -12.27 1.24
C ASN A 269 11.07 -11.72 1.76
N GLU A 270 11.49 -12.03 2.99
CA GLU A 270 12.72 -11.51 3.57
C GLU A 270 13.97 -11.91 2.78
N GLN A 271 13.94 -13.07 2.15
CA GLN A 271 15.04 -13.58 1.30
C GLN A 271 15.24 -12.76 0.03
N GLU A 272 14.25 -11.99 -0.40
CA GLU A 272 14.36 -11.14 -1.59
C GLU A 272 15.04 -9.79 -1.32
N MET A 273 15.28 -9.43 -0.06
CA MET A 273 15.83 -8.13 0.34
C MET A 273 17.08 -7.77 -0.46
N GLN A 274 18.06 -8.67 -0.54
CA GLN A 274 19.30 -8.42 -1.28
C GLN A 274 19.04 -8.12 -2.75
N ARG A 275 18.20 -8.92 -3.38
CA ARG A 275 17.86 -8.79 -4.81
C ARG A 275 17.14 -7.47 -5.10
N ILE A 276 16.19 -7.09 -4.23
CA ILE A 276 15.43 -5.85 -4.39
C ILE A 276 16.35 -4.64 -4.21
N MET A 277 17.18 -4.60 -3.17
CA MET A 277 18.08 -3.49 -2.89
C MET A 277 19.15 -3.32 -3.98
N LYS A 278 19.73 -4.42 -4.46
CA LYS A 278 20.65 -4.41 -5.59
C LYS A 278 19.99 -3.81 -6.83
N ALA A 279 18.85 -4.35 -7.22
CA ALA A 279 18.12 -3.89 -8.40
C ALA A 279 17.67 -2.42 -8.28
N ALA A 280 17.26 -1.97 -7.09
CA ALA A 280 16.90 -0.58 -6.87
C ALA A 280 18.10 0.36 -7.04
N SER A 281 19.27 0.04 -6.46
CA SER A 281 20.51 0.79 -6.65
C SER A 281 20.94 0.85 -8.11
N GLU A 282 20.90 -0.27 -8.84
CA GLU A 282 21.21 -0.36 -10.28
C GLU A 282 20.21 0.47 -11.14
N ASN A 283 19.04 0.80 -10.61
CA ASN A 283 18.06 1.68 -11.25
C ASN A 283 18.08 3.12 -10.70
N GLY A 284 19.15 3.52 -10.00
CA GLY A 284 19.39 4.88 -9.57
C GLY A 284 18.82 5.24 -8.20
N ALA A 285 18.28 4.30 -7.44
CA ALA A 285 17.85 4.56 -6.06
C ALA A 285 19.05 4.98 -5.21
N THR A 286 18.92 6.08 -4.46
CA THR A 286 19.98 6.61 -3.58
C THR A 286 19.71 6.32 -2.10
N PHE A 287 18.49 5.93 -1.73
CA PHE A 287 18.14 5.65 -0.37
C PHE A 287 17.12 4.49 -0.27
N SER A 288 17.06 3.90 0.89
CA SER A 288 16.14 2.81 1.20
C SER A 288 15.59 2.94 2.61
N ALA A 289 14.46 2.28 2.85
CA ALA A 289 13.92 2.04 4.17
C ALA A 289 13.27 0.65 4.21
N TYR A 290 13.06 0.10 5.39
CA TYR A 290 12.27 -1.13 5.56
C TYR A 290 11.35 -1.03 6.77
N THR A 291 10.30 -1.82 6.74
CA THR A 291 9.43 -2.05 7.90
C THR A 291 9.20 -3.53 8.06
N PHE A 292 9.14 -3.99 9.30
CA PHE A 292 8.74 -5.34 9.61
C PHE A 292 7.22 -5.45 9.64
N ILE A 293 6.65 -6.62 9.32
CA ILE A 293 5.20 -6.82 9.35
C ILE A 293 4.67 -6.68 10.77
N ARG A 294 3.48 -6.06 10.90
CA ARG A 294 2.70 -6.04 12.13
C ARG A 294 1.21 -6.13 11.83
N LEU A 295 0.50 -6.93 12.56
CA LEU A 295 -0.90 -7.28 12.29
C LEU A 295 -1.82 -6.77 13.40
N ASN A 296 -1.96 -5.45 13.51
CA ASN A 296 -2.78 -4.82 14.53
C ASN A 296 -4.27 -4.80 14.17
N GLY A 297 -5.14 -4.90 15.17
CA GLY A 297 -6.61 -4.82 15.01
C GLY A 297 -7.16 -5.87 14.05
N ALA A 298 -8.05 -5.45 13.16
CA ALA A 298 -8.72 -6.32 12.20
C ALA A 298 -7.79 -6.94 11.15
N ILE A 299 -6.59 -6.36 10.96
CA ILE A 299 -5.62 -6.87 9.97
C ILE A 299 -5.15 -8.28 10.33
N LYS A 300 -5.06 -8.60 11.63
CA LYS A 300 -4.74 -9.95 12.10
C LYS A 300 -5.66 -11.00 11.46
N LEU A 301 -6.96 -10.76 11.46
CA LEU A 301 -7.96 -11.68 10.91
C LEU A 301 -7.86 -11.77 9.38
N ILE A 302 -7.69 -10.62 8.71
CA ILE A 302 -7.60 -10.55 7.25
C ILE A 302 -6.35 -11.25 6.74
N PHE A 303 -5.20 -10.99 7.37
CA PHE A 303 -3.93 -11.59 6.98
C PHE A 303 -3.88 -13.09 7.28
N HIS A 304 -4.44 -13.52 8.42
CA HIS A 304 -4.56 -14.93 8.77
C HIS A 304 -5.39 -15.68 7.71
N ASP A 305 -6.61 -15.21 7.43
CA ASP A 305 -7.48 -15.80 6.40
C ASP A 305 -6.77 -15.88 5.04
N TRP A 306 -6.12 -14.79 4.62
CA TRP A 306 -5.36 -14.73 3.38
C TRP A 306 -4.20 -15.75 3.36
N LEU A 307 -3.42 -15.84 4.45
CA LEU A 307 -2.25 -16.69 4.55
C LEU A 307 -2.63 -18.17 4.42
N TYR A 308 -3.64 -18.60 5.15
CA TYR A 308 -4.09 -20.00 5.15
C TYR A 308 -4.78 -20.40 3.84
N LYS A 309 -5.45 -19.46 3.17
CA LYS A 309 -6.04 -19.70 1.84
C LYS A 309 -5.05 -19.84 0.72
N ASN A 310 -3.97 -19.05 0.76
CA ASN A 310 -3.02 -18.98 -0.36
C ASN A 310 -1.75 -19.82 -0.13
N PHE A 311 -1.39 -20.11 1.11
CA PHE A 311 -0.15 -20.81 1.47
C PHE A 311 -0.37 -21.82 2.62
N PRO A 312 -1.33 -22.78 2.51
CA PRO A 312 -1.69 -23.68 3.61
C PRO A 312 -0.49 -24.48 4.14
N ASP A 313 0.40 -24.94 3.25
CA ASP A 313 1.55 -25.80 3.61
C ASP A 313 2.61 -25.07 4.47
N ARG A 314 2.64 -23.75 4.49
CA ARG A 314 3.62 -22.96 5.24
C ARG A 314 2.99 -21.91 6.14
N ALA A 315 1.67 -21.85 6.21
CA ALA A 315 0.94 -20.83 6.97
C ALA A 315 1.33 -20.81 8.44
N ASP A 316 1.33 -21.97 9.11
CA ASP A 316 1.72 -22.09 10.51
C ASP A 316 3.15 -21.62 10.75
N LYS A 317 4.08 -22.01 9.89
CA LYS A 317 5.47 -21.58 9.99
C LYS A 317 5.60 -20.06 9.90
N VAL A 318 4.98 -19.44 8.89
CA VAL A 318 5.01 -17.98 8.71
C VAL A 318 4.37 -17.29 9.90
N TRP A 319 3.24 -17.79 10.38
CA TRP A 319 2.54 -17.21 11.53
C TRP A 319 3.40 -17.23 12.79
N HIS A 320 4.00 -18.38 13.13
CA HIS A 320 4.91 -18.51 14.28
C HIS A 320 6.15 -17.62 14.13
N LEU A 321 6.71 -17.45 12.92
CA LEU A 321 7.83 -16.55 12.69
C LEU A 321 7.44 -15.07 12.95
N ILE A 322 6.21 -14.67 12.60
CA ILE A 322 5.68 -13.33 12.91
C ILE A 322 5.53 -13.17 14.43
N GLU A 323 4.93 -14.16 15.11
CA GLU A 323 4.77 -14.15 16.58
C GLU A 323 6.13 -14.07 17.30
N ALA A 324 7.10 -14.88 16.87
CA ALA A 324 8.46 -14.87 17.43
C ALA A 324 9.18 -13.53 17.25
N SER A 325 8.76 -12.71 16.29
CA SER A 325 9.33 -11.38 16.03
C SER A 325 8.61 -10.25 16.77
N HIS A 326 7.58 -10.57 17.57
CA HIS A 326 6.76 -9.63 18.33
C HIS A 326 6.41 -10.12 19.74
N ASP A 327 7.36 -10.77 20.40
CA ASP A 327 7.21 -11.26 21.78
C ASP A 327 5.99 -12.19 21.96
N GLY A 328 5.88 -13.19 21.09
CA GLY A 328 4.77 -14.17 21.10
C GLY A 328 3.41 -13.65 20.62
N LYS A 329 3.39 -12.46 19.99
CA LYS A 329 2.18 -11.85 19.42
C LYS A 329 2.40 -11.57 17.95
N VAL A 330 1.35 -11.22 17.21
CA VAL A 330 1.46 -10.81 15.79
C VAL A 330 1.56 -9.30 15.61
N ASN A 331 1.57 -8.55 16.72
CA ASN A 331 1.66 -7.10 16.74
C ASN A 331 2.29 -6.61 18.03
N ASP A 332 3.16 -5.63 17.91
CA ASP A 332 3.68 -4.85 19.03
C ASP A 332 3.25 -3.39 18.88
N SER A 333 2.91 -2.72 19.96
CA SER A 333 2.53 -1.31 19.99
C SER A 333 3.63 -0.38 20.49
N ARG A 334 4.71 -0.94 21.05
CA ARG A 334 5.83 -0.18 21.62
C ARG A 334 6.58 0.60 20.56
N PHE A 335 6.82 1.88 20.80
CA PHE A 335 7.68 2.69 19.94
C PHE A 335 9.11 2.15 19.92
N GLY A 336 9.79 2.27 18.77
CA GLY A 336 11.13 1.74 18.55
C GLY A 336 11.16 0.26 18.14
N VAL A 337 10.19 -0.54 18.59
CA VAL A 337 10.10 -1.99 18.32
C VAL A 337 9.10 -2.32 17.24
N ARG A 338 7.91 -1.76 17.30
CA ARG A 338 6.75 -2.13 16.45
C ARG A 338 7.00 -2.11 14.95
N MET A 339 7.97 -1.30 14.47
CA MET A 339 8.31 -1.17 13.06
C MET A 339 9.47 -2.07 12.63
N ARG A 340 10.21 -2.61 13.58
CA ARG A 340 11.42 -3.38 13.34
C ARG A 340 11.35 -4.83 13.82
N GLY A 341 10.43 -5.13 14.76
CA GLY A 341 10.37 -6.42 15.45
C GLY A 341 11.46 -6.59 16.51
N GLU A 342 11.42 -7.71 17.20
CA GLU A 342 12.39 -8.16 18.21
C GLU A 342 12.78 -9.62 17.98
N GLY A 343 13.85 -10.06 18.63
CA GLY A 343 14.36 -11.44 18.60
C GLY A 343 15.19 -11.75 17.36
N ASN A 344 15.70 -12.97 17.32
CA ASN A 344 16.74 -13.40 16.39
C ASN A 344 16.40 -13.15 14.91
N ILE A 345 15.13 -13.33 14.52
CA ILE A 345 14.69 -13.18 13.12
C ILE A 345 14.69 -11.70 12.74
N ALA A 346 14.12 -10.85 13.57
CA ALA A 346 14.08 -9.42 13.33
C ALA A 346 15.49 -8.80 13.33
N GLU A 347 16.36 -9.25 14.24
CA GLU A 347 17.76 -8.86 14.28
C GLU A 347 18.52 -9.29 13.02
N LEU A 348 18.31 -10.52 12.53
CA LEU A 348 18.90 -11.00 11.28
C LEU A 348 18.47 -10.12 10.09
N VAL A 349 17.19 -9.79 9.99
CA VAL A 349 16.66 -8.90 8.96
C VAL A 349 17.30 -7.51 9.06
N ALA A 350 17.45 -6.96 10.26
CA ALA A 350 18.09 -5.67 10.50
C ALA A 350 19.58 -5.67 10.12
N GLN A 351 20.32 -6.72 10.47
CA GLN A 351 21.73 -6.89 10.10
C GLN A 351 21.91 -7.05 8.58
N GLN A 352 21.06 -7.85 7.94
CA GLN A 352 21.06 -7.99 6.48
C GLN A 352 20.76 -6.65 5.79
N TYR A 353 19.75 -5.92 6.27
CA TYR A 353 19.41 -4.60 5.74
C TYR A 353 20.61 -3.63 5.85
N ALA A 354 21.23 -3.52 7.00
CA ALA A 354 22.40 -2.67 7.21
C ALA A 354 23.57 -3.06 6.30
N ARG A 355 23.85 -4.37 6.16
CA ARG A 355 24.89 -4.90 5.27
C ARG A 355 24.61 -4.54 3.81
N TYR A 356 23.38 -4.73 3.33
CA TYR A 356 23.04 -4.47 1.93
C TYR A 356 22.93 -2.98 1.62
N THR A 357 22.45 -2.16 2.57
CA THR A 357 22.47 -0.70 2.46
C THR A 357 23.89 -0.19 2.20
N LYS A 358 24.87 -0.67 2.99
CA LYS A 358 26.28 -0.33 2.80
C LYS A 358 26.83 -0.87 1.47
N LYS A 359 26.53 -2.15 1.15
CA LYS A 359 27.03 -2.84 -0.04
C LYS A 359 26.61 -2.17 -1.34
N TYR A 360 25.39 -1.66 -1.39
CA TYR A 360 24.80 -1.05 -2.61
C TYR A 360 24.79 0.48 -2.58
N GLY A 361 25.47 1.12 -1.62
CA GLY A 361 25.61 2.56 -1.54
C GLY A 361 24.30 3.31 -1.27
N LEU A 362 23.28 2.62 -0.70
CA LEU A 362 22.03 3.24 -0.32
C LEU A 362 22.21 3.97 1.02
N ASN A 363 21.54 5.13 1.19
CA ASN A 363 21.66 5.98 2.39
C ASN A 363 23.10 6.45 2.69
N ALA A 364 23.98 6.53 1.68
CA ALA A 364 25.37 6.93 1.87
C ALA A 364 25.50 8.40 2.29
N GLU A 365 24.59 9.24 1.80
CA GLU A 365 24.57 10.67 2.08
C GLU A 365 23.38 11.04 2.95
N ARG A 366 23.63 11.88 3.96
CA ARG A 366 22.56 12.56 4.68
C ARG A 366 21.95 13.60 3.76
N TRP A 367 20.65 13.53 3.58
CA TRP A 367 19.92 14.44 2.69
C TRP A 367 18.59 14.85 3.33
N GLU A 368 18.25 16.10 3.15
CA GLU A 368 17.02 16.69 3.69
C GLU A 368 16.34 17.52 2.61
N LEU A 369 15.02 17.56 2.64
CA LEU A 369 14.23 18.44 1.78
C LEU A 369 14.42 19.89 2.18
N ASP A 370 14.46 20.80 1.20
CA ASP A 370 14.72 22.21 1.45
C ASP A 370 13.45 22.96 1.88
N CYS A 371 13.40 23.37 3.13
CA CYS A 371 12.33 24.19 3.70
C CYS A 371 12.59 25.70 3.58
N THR A 372 13.80 26.11 3.19
CA THR A 372 14.19 27.54 3.15
C THR A 372 13.51 28.29 2.02
N LEU A 373 13.11 27.58 0.97
CA LEU A 373 12.44 28.14 -0.21
C LEU A 373 10.93 28.36 -0.02
N PHE A 374 10.37 27.95 1.12
CA PHE A 374 8.95 28.09 1.38
C PHE A 374 8.52 29.55 1.33
N ARG A 375 7.41 29.83 0.64
CA ARG A 375 6.84 31.17 0.55
C ARG A 375 5.33 31.12 0.45
N ARG A 376 4.68 32.17 0.92
CA ARG A 376 3.22 32.37 0.72
C ARG A 376 3.01 33.27 -0.49
N PRO A 377 2.19 32.86 -1.48
CA PRO A 377 1.85 33.75 -2.60
C PRO A 377 1.24 35.06 -2.11
N GLY A 378 1.75 36.20 -2.62
CA GLY A 378 1.31 37.53 -2.23
C GLY A 378 2.03 38.14 -1.01
N GLU A 379 2.87 37.38 -0.30
CA GLU A 379 3.79 38.01 0.68
C GLU A 379 4.87 38.81 -0.03
N GLN A 380 4.97 40.10 0.30
CA GLN A 380 6.08 40.95 -0.14
C GLN A 380 7.36 40.45 0.53
N MET A 381 8.37 40.07 -0.25
CA MET A 381 9.67 39.70 0.32
C MET A 381 10.20 40.90 1.10
N LYS A 382 10.46 40.72 2.41
CA LYS A 382 11.21 41.72 3.16
C LYS A 382 12.61 41.75 2.56
N LEU A 383 12.97 42.88 1.99
CA LEU A 383 14.27 43.10 1.34
C LEU A 383 15.43 43.31 2.32
N PHE A 384 15.17 43.13 3.65
CA PHE A 384 16.17 43.30 4.72
C PHE A 384 15.93 42.27 5.83
#